data_9172dc010fea3d54cc43a61d2126c5d6
#
_entry.id   9172dc010fea3d54cc43a61d2126c5d6
#
_cell.length_a   1.000
_cell.length_b   1.000
_cell.length_c   1.000
_cell.angle_alpha   90.00
_cell.angle_beta   90.00
_cell.angle_gamma   90.00
#
_symmetry.space_group_name_H-M   'P 1'
#
loop_
_entity.id
_entity.type
_entity.pdbx_description
1 polymer ?
#
loop_
_entity_poly.entity_id
_entity_poly.type
_entity_poly.pdbx_seq_one_letter_code
_entity_poly.pdbx_strand_id
1 'polypeptide(L)'
;MAPDIISAAGQAVVGYRITYPDVSPGAMGAGYPKLVKEYTETYGEPPISGYHANAYDAAVLAMKAIEQVAKTDASGTTYIGRKALRDAVLTIKFDGVSGPVACDPHGECAKFKPAVYEFTNADPSTFKIGVNPKKVWPPTTASSQ
;
A
#
# COMPACT_ATOMS: atom_id res chain seq x y z
N MET A 1 6.70 1.75 9.11
CA MET A 1 7.50 0.88 9.97
C MET A 1 8.87 0.78 9.33
N ALA A 2 9.93 1.00 10.08
CA ALA A 2 11.29 1.05 9.57
C ALA A 2 12.23 0.31 10.55
N PRO A 3 13.40 -0.19 10.11
CA PRO A 3 14.36 -0.90 10.97
C PRO A 3 14.86 -0.04 12.14
N ASP A 4 14.81 1.28 12.00
CA ASP A 4 15.28 2.24 13.02
C ASP A 4 14.60 2.07 14.39
N ILE A 5 13.37 1.56 14.44
CA ILE A 5 12.68 1.30 15.71
C ILE A 5 13.44 0.23 16.53
N ILE A 6 14.01 -0.78 15.87
CA ILE A 6 14.79 -1.82 16.55
C ILE A 6 16.09 -1.22 17.09
N SER A 7 16.78 -0.42 16.25
CA SER A 7 18.03 0.25 16.66
C SER A 7 17.82 1.21 17.82
N ALA A 8 16.72 1.96 17.82
CA ALA A 8 16.42 2.96 18.86
C ALA A 8 15.99 2.30 20.20
N ALA A 9 15.20 1.23 20.14
CA ALA A 9 14.64 0.60 21.34
C ALA A 9 15.53 -0.53 21.93
N GLY A 10 16.45 -1.10 21.13
CA GLY A 10 17.25 -2.23 21.53
C GLY A 10 16.38 -3.39 22.06
N GLN A 11 16.76 -4.01 23.18
CA GLN A 11 16.02 -5.13 23.76
C GLN A 11 14.57 -4.78 24.17
N ALA A 12 14.25 -3.52 24.41
CA ALA A 12 12.90 -3.09 24.76
C ALA A 12 11.88 -3.26 23.62
N VAL A 13 12.35 -3.48 22.39
CA VAL A 13 11.45 -3.72 21.25
C VAL A 13 10.82 -5.11 21.27
N VAL A 14 11.47 -6.09 21.92
CA VAL A 14 10.99 -7.48 21.93
C VAL A 14 9.67 -7.58 22.69
N GLY A 15 8.66 -8.14 22.03
CA GLY A 15 7.27 -8.19 22.54
C GLY A 15 6.44 -6.93 22.24
N TYR A 16 7.06 -5.87 21.70
CA TYR A 16 6.31 -4.67 21.29
C TYR A 16 5.39 -4.97 20.10
N ARG A 17 4.15 -4.52 20.19
CA ARG A 17 3.13 -4.73 19.16
C ARG A 17 2.76 -3.43 18.48
N ILE A 18 2.58 -3.50 17.18
CA ILE A 18 2.22 -2.34 16.36
C ILE A 18 1.15 -2.72 15.32
N THR A 19 0.21 -1.82 15.08
CA THR A 19 -0.71 -1.93 13.94
C THR A 19 -0.04 -1.39 12.68
N TYR A 20 -0.22 -2.12 11.58
CA TYR A 20 0.36 -1.77 10.29
C TYR A 20 -0.50 -2.36 9.15
N PRO A 21 -0.42 -1.86 7.91
CA PRO A 21 -1.09 -2.50 6.78
C PRO A 21 -0.71 -3.98 6.66
N ASP A 22 -1.71 -4.81 6.40
CA ASP A 22 -1.47 -6.21 6.10
C ASP A 22 -0.88 -6.36 4.70
N VAL A 23 0.41 -6.62 4.61
CA VAL A 23 1.14 -6.83 3.36
C VAL A 23 1.31 -8.31 3.01
N SER A 24 0.62 -9.20 3.70
CA SER A 24 0.64 -10.63 3.36
C SER A 24 0.00 -10.87 1.98
N PRO A 25 0.43 -11.90 1.23
CA PRO A 25 -0.05 -12.15 -0.13
C PRO A 25 -1.58 -12.21 -0.26
N GLY A 26 -2.27 -12.79 0.74
CA GLY A 26 -3.74 -12.88 0.75
C GLY A 26 -4.47 -11.58 1.09
N ALA A 27 -3.77 -10.55 1.54
CA ALA A 27 -4.35 -9.24 1.86
C ALA A 27 -4.31 -8.27 0.67
N MET A 28 -3.41 -8.48 -0.27
CA MET A 28 -3.17 -7.62 -1.43
C MET A 28 -3.94 -8.07 -2.67
N GLY A 29 -4.09 -7.18 -3.65
CA GLY A 29 -4.67 -7.49 -4.95
C GLY A 29 -3.76 -8.38 -5.81
N ALA A 30 -4.33 -9.02 -6.83
CA ALA A 30 -3.62 -9.97 -7.69
C ALA A 30 -2.39 -9.37 -8.42
N GLY A 31 -2.39 -8.06 -8.68
CA GLY A 31 -1.27 -7.35 -9.32
C GLY A 31 -0.08 -7.08 -8.40
N TYR A 32 -0.23 -7.26 -7.08
CA TYR A 32 0.80 -6.89 -6.11
C TYR A 32 2.16 -7.60 -6.29
N PRO A 33 2.22 -8.93 -6.53
CA PRO A 33 3.51 -9.59 -6.76
C PRO A 33 4.27 -9.02 -7.98
N LYS A 34 3.53 -8.66 -9.03
CA LYS A 34 4.11 -8.03 -10.23
C LYS A 34 4.70 -6.66 -9.90
N LEU A 35 3.97 -5.81 -9.16
CA LEU A 35 4.46 -4.51 -8.71
C LEU A 35 5.77 -4.64 -7.92
N VAL A 36 5.83 -5.55 -6.94
CA VAL A 36 7.04 -5.76 -6.13
C VAL A 36 8.22 -6.21 -6.99
N LYS A 37 7.98 -7.10 -7.94
CA LYS A 37 9.02 -7.57 -8.86
C LYS A 37 9.56 -6.42 -9.72
N GLU A 38 8.69 -5.68 -10.40
CA GLU A 38 9.08 -4.57 -11.28
C GLU A 38 9.78 -3.44 -10.52
N TYR A 39 9.31 -3.15 -9.31
CA TYR A 39 9.97 -2.19 -8.41
C TYR A 39 11.39 -2.64 -8.07
N THR A 40 11.55 -3.91 -7.65
CA THR A 40 12.86 -4.46 -7.28
C THR A 40 13.83 -4.49 -8.46
N GLU A 41 13.34 -4.84 -9.66
CA GLU A 41 14.15 -4.82 -10.89
C GLU A 41 14.59 -3.40 -11.26
N THR A 42 13.76 -2.39 -10.98
CA THR A 42 14.05 -0.99 -11.33
C THR A 42 14.99 -0.32 -10.33
N TYR A 43 14.81 -0.58 -9.03
CA TYR A 43 15.49 0.15 -7.95
C TYR A 43 16.55 -0.68 -7.20
N GLY A 44 16.68 -1.98 -7.50
CA GLY A 44 17.64 -2.87 -6.88
C GLY A 44 17.25 -3.39 -5.49
N GLU A 45 16.14 -2.91 -4.93
CA GLU A 45 15.64 -3.31 -3.61
C GLU A 45 14.11 -3.35 -3.58
N PRO A 46 13.49 -4.17 -2.73
CA PRO A 46 12.03 -4.21 -2.60
C PRO A 46 11.50 -2.94 -1.92
N PRO A 47 10.21 -2.60 -2.11
CA PRO A 47 9.59 -1.47 -1.43
C PRO A 47 9.71 -1.59 0.10
N ILE A 48 10.20 -0.53 0.75
CA ILE A 48 10.49 -0.53 2.20
C ILE A 48 9.26 -0.25 3.08
N SER A 49 8.17 0.28 2.52
CA SER A 49 6.97 0.67 3.24
C SER A 49 5.78 -0.22 2.90
N GLY A 50 4.95 -0.58 3.88
CA GLY A 50 3.69 -1.30 3.65
C GLY A 50 2.61 -0.47 2.94
N TYR A 51 2.83 0.83 2.76
CA TYR A 51 1.90 1.73 2.07
C TYR A 51 2.16 1.88 0.57
N HIS A 52 3.22 1.27 0.03
CA HIS A 52 3.60 1.42 -1.38
C HIS A 52 2.49 0.97 -2.36
N ALA A 53 1.74 -0.08 -2.03
CA ALA A 53 0.62 -0.54 -2.84
C ALA A 53 -0.51 0.50 -2.90
N ASN A 54 -0.83 1.12 -1.75
CA ASN A 54 -1.84 2.17 -1.70
C ASN A 54 -1.39 3.43 -2.43
N ALA A 55 -0.11 3.80 -2.33
CA ALA A 55 0.45 4.94 -3.06
C ALA A 55 0.41 4.71 -4.58
N TYR A 56 0.72 3.50 -5.05
CA TYR A 56 0.61 3.12 -6.45
C TYR A 56 -0.84 3.25 -6.94
N ASP A 57 -1.80 2.67 -6.21
CA ASP A 57 -3.21 2.73 -6.59
C ASP A 57 -3.77 4.15 -6.54
N ALA A 58 -3.32 5.00 -5.60
CA ALA A 58 -3.69 6.41 -5.56
C ALA A 58 -3.20 7.17 -6.80
N ALA A 59 -1.97 6.89 -7.26
CA ALA A 59 -1.44 7.45 -8.49
C ALA A 59 -2.23 6.98 -9.72
N VAL A 60 -2.56 5.68 -9.80
CA VAL A 60 -3.39 5.11 -10.88
C VAL A 60 -4.78 5.75 -10.88
N LEU A 61 -5.40 5.91 -9.72
CA LEU A 61 -6.71 6.57 -9.58
C LEU A 61 -6.66 8.02 -10.11
N ALA A 62 -5.63 8.78 -9.70
CA ALA A 62 -5.44 10.15 -10.17
C ALA A 62 -5.24 10.24 -11.68
N MET A 63 -4.42 9.36 -12.27
CA MET A 63 -4.19 9.31 -13.71
C MET A 63 -5.46 8.96 -14.48
N LYS A 64 -6.21 7.97 -14.05
CA LYS A 64 -7.51 7.62 -14.66
C LYS A 64 -8.51 8.77 -14.58
N ALA A 65 -8.56 9.49 -13.47
CA ALA A 65 -9.44 10.65 -13.34
C ALA A 65 -9.02 11.80 -14.26
N ILE A 66 -7.72 12.07 -14.38
CA ILE A 66 -7.17 13.06 -15.34
C ILE A 66 -7.52 12.68 -16.77
N GLU A 67 -7.27 11.42 -17.17
CA GLU A 67 -7.59 10.91 -18.51
C GLU A 67 -9.07 11.10 -18.86
N GLN A 68 -9.96 10.90 -17.89
CA GLN A 68 -11.40 11.03 -18.08
C GLN A 68 -11.85 12.49 -18.29
N VAL A 69 -11.18 13.48 -17.65
CA VAL A 69 -11.67 14.87 -17.62
C VAL A 69 -10.79 15.88 -18.34
N ALA A 70 -9.55 15.52 -18.67
CA ALA A 70 -8.64 16.40 -19.38
C ALA A 70 -9.15 16.74 -20.79
N LYS A 71 -9.03 17.99 -21.17
CA LYS A 71 -9.35 18.47 -22.52
C LYS A 71 -8.20 19.27 -23.07
N THR A 72 -7.73 18.91 -24.26
CA THR A 72 -6.66 19.64 -24.94
C THR A 72 -7.27 20.47 -26.08
N ASP A 73 -6.93 21.73 -26.13
CA ASP A 73 -7.38 22.65 -27.20
C ASP A 73 -6.50 22.54 -28.47
N ALA A 74 -6.87 23.30 -29.49
CA ALA A 74 -6.16 23.31 -30.77
C ALA A 74 -4.72 23.85 -30.68
N SER A 75 -4.36 24.56 -29.60
CA SER A 75 -3.01 25.05 -29.34
C SER A 75 -2.12 24.01 -28.63
N GLY A 76 -2.68 22.85 -28.24
CA GLY A 76 -1.99 21.83 -27.44
C GLY A 76 -2.03 22.08 -25.94
N THR A 77 -2.77 23.10 -25.46
CA THR A 77 -2.91 23.38 -24.04
C THR A 77 -3.93 22.43 -23.42
N THR A 78 -3.55 21.72 -22.33
CA THR A 78 -4.42 20.80 -21.63
C THR A 78 -5.02 21.46 -20.38
N TYR A 79 -6.33 21.39 -20.26
CA TYR A 79 -7.12 21.92 -19.16
C TYR A 79 -7.70 20.78 -18.32
N ILE A 80 -7.55 20.87 -17.01
CA ILE A 80 -8.12 19.92 -16.05
C ILE A 80 -8.96 20.70 -15.03
N GLY A 81 -10.29 20.60 -15.13
CA GLY A 81 -11.21 21.28 -14.22
C GLY A 81 -11.17 20.65 -12.82
N ARG A 82 -10.86 21.42 -11.78
CA ARG A 82 -10.74 20.92 -10.39
C ARG A 82 -11.97 20.17 -9.91
N LYS A 83 -13.18 20.72 -10.17
CA LYS A 83 -14.44 20.07 -9.79
C LYS A 83 -14.64 18.78 -10.57
N ALA A 84 -14.43 18.79 -11.88
CA ALA A 84 -14.57 17.62 -12.71
C ALA A 84 -13.61 16.50 -12.29
N LEU A 85 -12.34 16.85 -12.01
CA LEU A 85 -11.35 15.90 -11.51
C LEU A 85 -11.77 15.27 -10.19
N ARG A 86 -12.21 16.08 -9.21
CA ARG A 86 -12.70 15.58 -7.92
C ARG A 86 -13.89 14.63 -8.10
N ASP A 87 -14.86 15.02 -8.90
CA ASP A 87 -16.06 14.22 -9.13
C ASP A 87 -15.70 12.90 -9.85
N ALA A 88 -14.75 12.92 -10.80
CA ALA A 88 -14.23 11.73 -11.46
C ALA A 88 -13.56 10.76 -10.47
N VAL A 89 -12.67 11.26 -9.58
CA VAL A 89 -12.01 10.45 -8.55
C VAL A 89 -13.03 9.70 -7.69
N LEU A 90 -14.13 10.34 -7.31
CA LEU A 90 -15.17 9.73 -6.47
C LEU A 90 -16.00 8.65 -7.20
N THR A 91 -15.96 8.58 -8.52
CA THR A 91 -16.77 7.64 -9.32
C THR A 91 -15.98 6.48 -9.89
N ILE A 92 -14.66 6.61 -10.01
CA ILE A 92 -13.79 5.57 -10.57
C ILE A 92 -13.69 4.39 -9.62
N LYS A 93 -13.79 3.18 -10.19
CA LYS A 93 -13.61 1.92 -9.48
C LYS A 93 -12.72 1.01 -10.30
N PHE A 94 -11.79 0.31 -9.63
CA PHE A 94 -10.93 -0.69 -10.27
C PHE A 94 -10.32 -1.65 -9.25
N ASP A 95 -9.83 -2.79 -9.74
CA ASP A 95 -9.06 -3.73 -8.94
C ASP A 95 -7.60 -3.29 -8.94
N GLY A 96 -7.18 -2.71 -7.81
CA GLY A 96 -5.82 -2.21 -7.59
C GLY A 96 -4.88 -3.28 -7.05
N VAL A 97 -3.61 -2.91 -6.91
CA VAL A 97 -2.58 -3.79 -6.30
C VAL A 97 -2.74 -3.88 -4.78
N SER A 98 -3.38 -2.90 -4.14
CA SER A 98 -3.75 -2.96 -2.72
C SER A 98 -5.08 -3.70 -2.49
N GLY A 99 -5.82 -4.02 -3.55
CA GLY A 99 -7.16 -4.58 -3.55
C GLY A 99 -8.16 -3.69 -4.27
N PRO A 100 -9.47 -3.91 -4.12
CA PRO A 100 -10.49 -3.09 -4.76
C PRO A 100 -10.40 -1.62 -4.32
N VAL A 101 -10.33 -0.72 -5.30
CA VAL A 101 -10.31 0.74 -5.12
C VAL A 101 -11.67 1.30 -5.54
N ALA A 102 -12.36 1.94 -4.61
CA ALA A 102 -13.62 2.63 -4.85
C ALA A 102 -13.84 3.64 -3.71
N CYS A 103 -14.00 4.92 -4.06
CA CYS A 103 -14.19 5.95 -3.05
C CYS A 103 -15.62 5.96 -2.52
N ASP A 104 -15.76 6.23 -1.22
CA ASP A 104 -17.03 6.58 -0.60
C ASP A 104 -17.34 8.09 -0.78
N PRO A 105 -18.53 8.58 -0.36
CA PRO A 105 -18.87 9.99 -0.46
C PRO A 105 -17.97 10.94 0.33
N HIS A 106 -17.20 10.44 1.29
CA HIS A 106 -16.26 11.20 2.12
C HIS A 106 -14.85 11.22 1.55
N GLY A 107 -14.58 10.44 0.47
CA GLY A 107 -13.29 10.37 -0.20
C GLY A 107 -12.37 9.27 0.31
N GLU A 108 -12.87 8.33 1.12
CA GLU A 108 -12.14 7.13 1.50
C GLU A 108 -12.17 6.13 0.33
N CYS A 109 -11.02 5.88 -0.30
CA CYS A 109 -10.98 5.19 -1.60
C CYS A 109 -10.48 3.75 -1.56
N ALA A 110 -9.89 3.31 -0.46
CA ALA A 110 -9.37 1.95 -0.30
C ALA A 110 -9.80 1.35 1.03
N LYS A 111 -10.16 0.08 1.02
CA LYS A 111 -10.45 -0.64 2.27
C LYS A 111 -9.13 -0.96 2.96
N PHE A 112 -8.79 -0.19 3.99
CA PHE A 112 -7.65 -0.48 4.84
C PHE A 112 -7.80 -1.86 5.51
N LYS A 113 -6.81 -2.70 5.36
CA LYS A 113 -6.71 -4.00 6.02
C LYS A 113 -5.61 -3.92 7.08
N PRO A 114 -5.93 -3.65 8.35
CA PRO A 114 -4.94 -3.61 9.40
C PRO A 114 -4.49 -5.01 9.80
N ALA A 115 -3.24 -5.11 10.22
CA ALA A 115 -2.71 -6.27 10.94
C ALA A 115 -1.95 -5.82 12.18
N VAL A 116 -1.80 -6.71 13.15
CA VAL A 116 -0.93 -6.50 14.30
C VAL A 116 0.33 -7.33 14.11
N TYR A 117 1.45 -6.68 14.31
CA TYR A 117 2.77 -7.27 14.23
C TYR A 117 3.47 -7.16 15.58
N GLU A 118 4.24 -8.18 15.94
CA GLU A 118 5.03 -8.24 17.17
C GLU A 118 6.51 -8.40 16.83
N PHE A 119 7.34 -7.56 17.40
CA PHE A 119 8.79 -7.68 17.30
C PHE A 119 9.28 -8.86 18.17
N THR A 120 9.98 -9.79 17.55
CA THR A 120 10.46 -11.03 18.19
C THR A 120 11.96 -11.03 18.43
N ASN A 121 12.68 -10.06 17.87
CA ASN A 121 14.14 -9.98 17.92
C ASN A 121 14.58 -8.50 17.91
N ALA A 122 15.65 -8.19 18.65
CA ALA A 122 16.24 -6.87 18.77
C ALA A 122 17.41 -6.61 17.81
N ASP A 123 17.70 -7.52 16.88
CA ASP A 123 18.71 -7.34 15.85
C ASP A 123 18.11 -6.61 14.64
N PRO A 124 18.56 -5.37 14.33
CA PRO A 124 18.06 -4.61 13.19
C PRO A 124 18.25 -5.31 11.83
N SER A 125 19.25 -6.18 11.69
CA SER A 125 19.51 -6.92 10.46
C SER A 125 18.40 -7.93 10.13
N THR A 126 17.61 -8.33 11.13
CA THR A 126 16.47 -9.25 10.98
C THR A 126 15.20 -8.58 10.52
N PHE A 127 15.19 -7.25 10.37
CA PHE A 127 13.99 -6.51 10.00
C PHE A 127 13.46 -6.95 8.63
N LYS A 128 12.30 -7.59 8.67
CA LYS A 128 11.51 -7.95 7.50
C LYS A 128 10.07 -8.13 7.93
N ILE A 129 9.18 -7.27 7.43
CA ILE A 129 7.75 -7.32 7.78
C ILE A 129 7.18 -8.71 7.48
N GLY A 130 6.53 -9.29 8.48
CA GLY A 130 6.03 -10.67 8.46
C GLY A 130 6.99 -11.71 9.05
N VAL A 131 8.26 -11.36 9.26
CA VAL A 131 9.29 -12.19 9.91
C VAL A 131 9.69 -11.57 11.26
N ASN A 132 10.29 -10.39 11.22
CA ASN A 132 10.55 -9.55 12.38
C ASN A 132 10.31 -8.08 12.01
N PRO A 133 9.14 -7.51 12.35
CA PRO A 133 8.11 -8.07 13.21
C PRO A 133 7.26 -9.14 12.53
N LYS A 134 6.81 -10.14 13.32
CA LYS A 134 5.94 -11.23 12.91
C LYS A 134 4.47 -10.80 12.99
N LYS A 135 3.67 -11.13 11.97
CA LYS A 135 2.23 -10.92 12.01
C LYS A 135 1.58 -11.84 13.07
N VAL A 136 0.81 -11.25 13.99
CA VAL A 136 0.13 -11.96 15.08
C VAL A 136 -1.39 -11.85 15.01
N TRP A 137 -1.91 -10.85 14.24
CA TRP A 137 -3.35 -10.70 14.00
C TRP A 137 -3.58 -10.06 12.60
N PRO A 138 -4.64 -10.43 11.87
CA PRO A 138 -5.40 -11.67 12.06
C PRO A 138 -4.47 -12.88 11.96
N PRO A 139 -4.81 -13.98 12.64
CA PRO A 139 -3.98 -15.19 12.56
C PRO A 139 -3.86 -15.62 11.10
N THR A 140 -2.69 -16.05 10.71
CA THR A 140 -2.50 -16.66 9.40
C THR A 140 -3.35 -17.93 9.42
N THR A 141 -4.45 -17.96 8.67
CA THR A 141 -5.19 -19.21 8.46
C THR A 141 -4.20 -20.20 7.89
N ALA A 142 -3.93 -21.28 8.63
CA ALA A 142 -3.23 -22.40 8.05
C ALA A 142 -4.00 -22.79 6.80
N SER A 143 -3.35 -22.74 5.64
CA SER A 143 -3.94 -23.28 4.41
C SER A 143 -4.31 -24.72 4.72
N SER A 144 -5.61 -25.00 4.74
CA SER A 144 -6.09 -26.37 4.76
C SER A 144 -5.44 -27.11 3.58
N GLN A 145 -4.55 -28.02 3.94
CA GLN A 145 -4.01 -28.99 2.99
C GLN A 145 -5.12 -29.88 2.46
#